data_60b0bbb006991d14af6beb699680a9a6
#
_entry.id   60b0bbb006991d14af6beb699680a9a6
#
_cell.length_a   1.000
_cell.length_b   1.000
_cell.length_c   1.000
_cell.angle_alpha   90.00
_cell.angle_beta   90.00
_cell.angle_gamma   90.00
#
_symmetry.space_group_name_H-M   'P 1'
#
loop_
_entity.id
_entity.type
_entity.pdbx_description
1 polymer ?
#
loop_
_entity_poly.entity_id
_entity_poly.type
_entity_poly.pdbx_seq_one_letter_code
_entity_poly.pdbx_strand_id
1 'polypeptide(L)'
;MKLIFLIVTFYSFIFKALFSSEFPSLFGCFCEGGVIIGKANKNDFVEINKKRMKIFKNGEFIFAFGRNFKEKVLINFNDNLREFSVEQKKYNIERIQGLPRAKVEPSEKDLKKIKLDQKLIINAKKIGERKKLFNNEFILPVNGRLTGFFGSQRILNKKPKRPHYGIDIAQKKGAPIVAPSSGKVKLVAKEMFFTGNTVILDHGLGLISIFAHMDEILVQNGQFVSIGETLGSVGMTGRATGPHLHWGVYLENTPVDPMSLLSRSFF
;
A
#
# COMPACT_ATOMS: atom_id res chain seq x y z
N MET A 1 38.30 44.97 -63.80
CA MET A 1 38.53 43.84 -62.88
C MET A 1 37.57 43.96 -61.78
N LYS A 2 36.40 43.22 -61.85
CA LYS A 2 35.34 43.24 -60.79
C LYS A 2 35.53 42.01 -59.94
N LEU A 3 35.83 42.23 -58.67
CA LEU A 3 35.98 41.19 -57.67
C LEU A 3 34.55 40.79 -57.15
N ILE A 4 34.14 39.55 -57.38
CA ILE A 4 32.89 39.01 -56.88
C ILE A 4 33.19 38.34 -55.54
N PHE A 5 32.66 38.91 -54.45
CA PHE A 5 32.65 38.27 -53.10
C PHE A 5 31.55 37.23 -53.01
N LEU A 6 31.93 35.97 -52.91
CA LEU A 6 31.02 34.87 -52.68
C LEU A 6 30.80 34.75 -51.15
N ILE A 7 29.59 35.12 -50.66
CA ILE A 7 29.23 34.94 -49.29
C ILE A 7 28.68 33.49 -49.11
N VAL A 8 29.50 32.63 -48.50
CA VAL A 8 29.08 31.28 -48.12
C VAL A 8 28.39 31.35 -46.74
N THR A 9 27.07 31.28 -46.73
CA THR A 9 26.27 31.15 -45.48
C THR A 9 26.34 29.71 -44.99
N PHE A 10 27.06 29.50 -43.89
CA PHE A 10 27.09 28.24 -43.15
C PHE A 10 25.79 28.11 -42.39
N TYR A 11 24.86 27.29 -42.89
CA TYR A 11 23.69 26.82 -42.10
C TYR A 11 24.17 25.72 -41.15
N SER A 12 24.40 26.06 -39.87
CA SER A 12 24.61 25.08 -38.83
C SER A 12 23.30 24.42 -38.49
N PHE A 13 23.07 23.25 -39.06
CA PHE A 13 22.01 22.32 -38.59
C PHE A 13 22.38 21.86 -37.19
N ILE A 14 21.74 22.45 -36.17
CA ILE A 14 21.74 21.91 -34.79
C ILE A 14 20.89 20.66 -34.83
N PHE A 15 21.54 19.50 -35.02
CA PHE A 15 20.92 18.20 -34.73
C PHE A 15 20.65 18.14 -33.21
N LYS A 16 19.43 18.50 -32.78
CA LYS A 16 18.95 18.08 -31.47
C LYS A 16 18.91 16.56 -31.50
N ALA A 17 19.92 15.92 -30.92
CA ALA A 17 19.86 14.51 -30.61
C ALA A 17 18.64 14.33 -29.72
N LEU A 18 17.56 13.76 -30.25
CA LEU A 18 16.45 13.24 -29.53
C LEU A 18 16.99 12.04 -28.72
N PHE A 19 17.53 12.31 -27.53
CA PHE A 19 17.71 11.26 -26.54
C PHE A 19 16.30 10.82 -26.17
N SER A 20 15.81 9.76 -26.82
CA SER A 20 14.67 9.00 -26.33
C SER A 20 15.07 8.48 -24.95
N SER A 21 14.56 9.10 -23.89
CA SER A 21 14.77 8.59 -22.55
C SER A 21 14.20 7.18 -22.51
N GLU A 22 15.04 6.22 -22.16
CA GLU A 22 14.63 4.83 -22.03
C GLU A 22 13.47 4.74 -21.02
N PHE A 23 12.44 3.93 -21.34
CA PHE A 23 11.29 3.77 -20.46
C PHE A 23 11.74 3.19 -19.12
N PRO A 24 11.26 3.72 -17.97
CA PRO A 24 11.77 3.32 -16.66
C PRO A 24 11.55 1.85 -16.39
N SER A 25 12.48 1.23 -15.68
CA SER A 25 12.26 -0.10 -15.10
C SER A 25 11.14 -0.03 -14.08
N LEU A 26 10.15 -0.93 -14.21
CA LEU A 26 9.01 -1.04 -13.33
C LEU A 26 9.07 -2.39 -12.62
N PHE A 27 8.98 -2.37 -11.31
CA PHE A 27 9.05 -3.56 -10.45
C PHE A 27 7.77 -3.69 -9.66
N GLY A 28 7.29 -4.92 -9.46
CA GLY A 28 6.11 -5.21 -8.68
C GLY A 28 5.03 -5.95 -9.45
N CYS A 29 3.81 -6.04 -8.88
CA CYS A 29 2.70 -6.78 -9.47
C CYS A 29 1.78 -5.84 -10.27
N PHE A 30 1.69 -6.06 -11.58
CA PHE A 30 0.62 -5.51 -12.42
C PHE A 30 -0.65 -6.35 -12.26
N CYS A 31 -1.23 -6.33 -11.07
CA CYS A 31 -2.42 -7.09 -10.71
C CYS A 31 -3.33 -6.28 -9.80
N GLU A 32 -4.62 -6.62 -9.74
CA GLU A 32 -5.52 -6.02 -8.74
C GLU A 32 -4.99 -6.24 -7.32
N GLY A 33 -4.93 -5.19 -6.52
CA GLY A 33 -4.30 -5.18 -5.21
C GLY A 33 -2.77 -5.07 -5.27
N GLY A 34 -2.15 -5.03 -6.45
CA GLY A 34 -0.70 -4.94 -6.60
C GLY A 34 -0.14 -3.53 -6.38
N VAL A 35 1.18 -3.48 -6.23
CA VAL A 35 1.97 -2.25 -6.17
C VAL A 35 3.08 -2.34 -7.19
N ILE A 36 3.37 -1.25 -7.88
CA ILE A 36 4.56 -1.09 -8.70
C ILE A 36 5.42 0.06 -8.19
N ILE A 37 6.73 -0.11 -8.32
CA ILE A 37 7.74 0.90 -8.06
C ILE A 37 8.53 1.09 -9.34
N GLY A 38 8.72 2.34 -9.74
CA GLY A 38 9.56 2.69 -10.88
C GLY A 38 10.66 3.64 -10.47
N LYS A 39 11.70 3.74 -11.33
CA LYS A 39 12.83 4.65 -11.15
C LYS A 39 12.88 5.66 -12.29
N ALA A 40 12.98 6.93 -11.96
CA ALA A 40 13.02 8.04 -12.89
C ALA A 40 13.98 9.12 -12.39
N ASN A 41 14.47 9.99 -13.25
CA ASN A 41 15.26 11.15 -12.85
C ASN A 41 14.33 12.24 -12.30
N LYS A 42 14.88 13.15 -11.49
CA LYS A 42 14.11 14.21 -10.82
C LYS A 42 13.28 15.08 -11.79
N ASN A 43 13.77 15.26 -13.02
CA ASN A 43 13.15 16.11 -14.04
C ASN A 43 12.26 15.32 -15.01
N ASP A 44 12.20 14.01 -14.89
CA ASP A 44 11.36 13.19 -15.75
C ASP A 44 9.87 13.43 -15.50
N PHE A 45 9.09 13.20 -16.53
CA PHE A 45 7.64 13.22 -16.48
C PHE A 45 7.12 11.81 -16.41
N VAL A 46 6.43 11.49 -15.31
CA VAL A 46 5.75 10.20 -15.14
C VAL A 46 4.27 10.46 -14.89
N GLU A 47 3.42 9.88 -15.71
CA GLU A 47 1.97 9.96 -15.57
C GLU A 47 1.35 8.56 -15.69
N ILE A 48 0.47 8.19 -14.77
CA ILE A 48 -0.25 6.92 -14.78
C ILE A 48 -1.75 7.21 -14.84
N ASN A 49 -2.41 6.75 -15.91
CA ASN A 49 -3.83 7.03 -16.18
C ASN A 49 -4.16 8.53 -16.04
N LYS A 50 -3.37 9.40 -16.66
CA LYS A 50 -3.52 10.87 -16.61
C LYS A 50 -3.28 11.49 -15.22
N LYS A 51 -2.81 10.71 -14.23
CA LYS A 51 -2.41 11.24 -12.92
C LYS A 51 -0.89 11.37 -12.89
N ARG A 52 -0.39 12.59 -12.71
CA ARG A 52 1.04 12.83 -12.53
C ARG A 52 1.55 12.17 -11.27
N MET A 53 2.64 11.41 -11.41
CA MET A 53 3.29 10.74 -10.29
C MET A 53 4.30 11.66 -9.61
N LYS A 54 4.41 11.51 -8.30
CA LYS A 54 5.44 12.15 -7.52
C LYS A 54 6.71 11.31 -7.59
N ILE A 55 7.79 11.91 -8.11
CA ILE A 55 9.12 11.34 -8.04
C ILE A 55 9.76 11.79 -6.72
N PHE A 56 10.17 10.84 -5.90
CA PHE A 56 10.81 11.10 -4.61
C PHE A 56 12.30 11.46 -4.80
N LYS A 57 12.97 11.90 -3.72
CA LYS A 57 14.37 12.35 -3.78
C LYS A 57 15.36 11.29 -4.28
N ASN A 58 15.05 10.01 -4.05
CA ASN A 58 15.84 8.87 -4.49
C ASN A 58 15.55 8.44 -5.95
N GLY A 59 14.72 9.19 -6.68
CA GLY A 59 14.32 8.90 -8.05
C GLY A 59 13.19 7.87 -8.16
N GLU A 60 12.68 7.33 -7.07
CA GLU A 60 11.59 6.35 -7.11
C GLU A 60 10.22 7.04 -7.21
N PHE A 61 9.28 6.38 -7.87
CA PHE A 61 7.85 6.64 -7.79
C PHE A 61 7.12 5.32 -7.52
N ILE A 62 5.95 5.40 -6.90
CA ILE A 62 5.18 4.23 -6.48
C ILE A 62 3.71 4.41 -6.87
N PHE A 63 3.08 3.33 -7.34
CA PHE A 63 1.67 3.31 -7.72
C PHE A 63 1.01 2.01 -7.26
N ALA A 64 -0.27 2.09 -6.87
CA ALA A 64 -1.04 0.94 -6.42
C ALA A 64 -2.26 0.70 -7.31
N PHE A 65 -2.49 -0.57 -7.63
CA PHE A 65 -3.69 -1.05 -8.28
C PHE A 65 -4.68 -1.47 -7.18
N GLY A 66 -5.69 -0.65 -6.94
CA GLY A 66 -6.74 -0.99 -5.97
C GLY A 66 -7.59 -2.19 -6.41
N ARG A 67 -8.46 -2.67 -5.51
CA ARG A 67 -9.49 -3.65 -5.85
C ARG A 67 -10.40 -3.10 -6.95
N ASN A 68 -10.77 -3.91 -7.93
CA ASN A 68 -11.53 -3.55 -9.13
C ASN A 68 -10.81 -2.52 -10.03
N PHE A 69 -9.48 -2.52 -10.05
CA PHE A 69 -8.75 -1.74 -11.03
C PHE A 69 -9.02 -2.27 -12.44
N LYS A 70 -9.00 -1.42 -13.45
CA LYS A 70 -9.27 -1.80 -14.84
C LYS A 70 -8.19 -2.74 -15.37
N GLU A 71 -8.54 -3.57 -16.37
CA GLU A 71 -7.64 -4.54 -17.02
C GLU A 71 -6.40 -3.92 -17.66
N LYS A 72 -6.40 -2.59 -17.85
CA LYS A 72 -5.34 -1.88 -18.53
C LYS A 72 -4.95 -0.62 -17.77
N VAL A 73 -3.66 -0.30 -17.80
CA VAL A 73 -3.08 0.93 -17.28
C VAL A 73 -2.22 1.60 -18.35
N LEU A 74 -2.39 2.90 -18.52
CA LEU A 74 -1.57 3.72 -19.40
C LEU A 74 -0.50 4.42 -18.58
N ILE A 75 0.76 4.23 -18.96
CA ILE A 75 1.91 4.90 -18.34
C ILE A 75 2.59 5.76 -19.40
N ASN A 76 2.62 7.06 -19.16
CA ASN A 76 3.35 8.01 -19.97
C ASN A 76 4.66 8.38 -19.24
N PHE A 77 5.76 8.16 -19.92
CA PHE A 77 7.10 8.55 -19.45
C PHE A 77 7.77 9.43 -20.50
N ASN A 78 7.96 10.72 -20.20
CA ASN A 78 8.57 11.70 -21.10
C ASN A 78 7.99 11.62 -22.53
N ASP A 79 6.63 11.68 -22.63
CA ASP A 79 5.84 11.57 -23.87
C ASP A 79 5.91 10.20 -24.58
N ASN A 80 6.57 9.20 -23.98
CA ASN A 80 6.50 7.81 -24.42
C ASN A 80 5.34 7.11 -23.68
N LEU A 81 4.22 6.92 -24.36
CA LEU A 81 3.01 6.28 -23.81
C LEU A 81 3.04 4.78 -24.06
N ARG A 82 2.90 3.98 -23.00
CA ARG A 82 2.76 2.52 -23.07
C ARG A 82 1.53 2.05 -22.32
N GLU A 83 0.90 1.00 -22.85
CA GLU A 83 -0.20 0.30 -22.20
C GLU A 83 0.32 -1.01 -21.58
N PHE A 84 -0.10 -1.28 -20.35
CA PHE A 84 0.20 -2.52 -19.64
C PHE A 84 -1.10 -3.22 -19.24
N SER A 85 -1.12 -4.54 -19.32
CA SER A 85 -2.21 -5.35 -18.80
C SER A 85 -2.12 -5.45 -17.28
N VAL A 86 -3.28 -5.40 -16.62
CA VAL A 86 -3.41 -5.58 -15.17
C VAL A 86 -4.21 -6.87 -14.93
N GLU A 87 -3.58 -7.85 -14.29
CA GLU A 87 -4.21 -9.12 -13.97
C GLU A 87 -5.42 -8.91 -13.07
N GLN A 88 -6.57 -9.44 -13.49
CA GLN A 88 -7.84 -9.33 -12.78
C GLN A 88 -7.99 -10.47 -11.78
N LYS A 89 -8.45 -10.17 -10.56
CA LYS A 89 -8.66 -11.17 -9.50
C LYS A 89 -10.14 -11.48 -9.32
N LYS A 90 -10.46 -12.76 -9.12
CA LYS A 90 -11.78 -13.20 -8.67
C LYS A 90 -11.82 -13.18 -7.15
N TYR A 91 -12.75 -12.43 -6.58
CA TYR A 91 -12.89 -12.29 -5.13
C TYR A 91 -14.01 -13.16 -4.58
N ASN A 92 -13.71 -13.85 -3.49
CA ASN A 92 -14.67 -14.70 -2.78
C ASN A 92 -15.66 -13.87 -1.96
N ILE A 93 -16.77 -14.50 -1.59
CA ILE A 93 -17.73 -13.96 -0.61
C ILE A 93 -17.48 -14.66 0.73
N GLU A 94 -17.00 -13.92 1.71
CA GLU A 94 -16.80 -14.39 3.08
C GLU A 94 -18.06 -14.14 3.93
N ARG A 95 -18.71 -15.22 4.39
CA ARG A 95 -19.89 -15.16 5.26
C ARG A 95 -19.46 -15.46 6.68
N ILE A 96 -19.41 -14.43 7.54
CA ILE A 96 -18.99 -14.53 8.93
C ILE A 96 -20.22 -14.39 9.82
N GLN A 97 -20.42 -15.37 10.71
CA GLN A 97 -21.51 -15.43 11.67
C GLN A 97 -20.96 -15.36 13.11
N GLY A 98 -21.85 -15.17 14.09
CA GLY A 98 -21.47 -15.17 15.51
C GLY A 98 -20.81 -13.89 16.01
N LEU A 99 -20.76 -12.82 15.20
CA LEU A 99 -20.30 -11.53 15.70
C LEU A 99 -21.34 -10.89 16.64
N PRO A 100 -20.93 -10.22 17.73
CA PRO A 100 -21.85 -9.45 18.56
C PRO A 100 -22.62 -8.43 17.72
N ARG A 101 -23.95 -8.32 17.93
CA ARG A 101 -24.82 -7.44 17.13
C ARG A 101 -24.30 -6.01 17.08
N ALA A 102 -23.85 -5.46 18.21
CA ALA A 102 -23.29 -4.11 18.29
C ALA A 102 -22.07 -3.90 17.37
N LYS A 103 -21.29 -4.95 17.09
CA LYS A 103 -20.14 -4.88 16.17
C LYS A 103 -20.53 -4.91 14.70
N VAL A 104 -21.74 -5.29 14.36
CA VAL A 104 -22.29 -5.32 13.00
C VAL A 104 -23.23 -4.15 12.75
N GLU A 105 -24.06 -3.80 13.74
CA GLU A 105 -25.03 -2.71 13.78
C GLU A 105 -24.75 -1.83 15.02
N PRO A 106 -23.75 -0.90 14.92
CA PRO A 106 -23.36 -0.06 16.05
C PRO A 106 -24.48 0.90 16.48
N SER A 107 -24.57 1.15 17.79
CA SER A 107 -25.44 2.17 18.37
C SER A 107 -24.95 3.60 18.01
N GLU A 108 -25.79 4.61 18.25
CA GLU A 108 -25.39 6.02 18.06
C GLU A 108 -24.17 6.39 18.92
N LYS A 109 -24.09 5.87 20.15
CA LYS A 109 -22.93 6.05 21.03
C LYS A 109 -21.67 5.46 20.40
N ASP A 110 -21.76 4.25 19.83
CA ASP A 110 -20.63 3.58 19.18
C ASP A 110 -20.19 4.32 17.90
N LEU A 111 -21.15 4.90 17.16
CA LEU A 111 -20.84 5.68 15.95
C LEU A 111 -19.93 6.89 16.24
N LYS A 112 -20.06 7.52 17.41
CA LYS A 112 -19.16 8.60 17.83
C LYS A 112 -17.73 8.08 18.01
N LYS A 113 -17.55 6.94 18.71
CA LYS A 113 -16.25 6.29 18.88
C LYS A 113 -15.66 5.86 17.54
N ILE A 114 -16.47 5.23 16.69
CA ILE A 114 -16.04 4.80 15.34
C ILE A 114 -15.51 5.98 14.52
N LYS A 115 -16.17 7.15 14.56
CA LYS A 115 -15.70 8.36 13.86
C LYS A 115 -14.35 8.84 14.38
N LEU A 116 -14.13 8.80 15.69
CA LEU A 116 -12.85 9.17 16.30
C LEU A 116 -11.74 8.18 15.88
N ASP A 117 -12.00 6.89 15.99
CA ASP A 117 -11.07 5.83 15.59
C ASP A 117 -10.68 5.96 14.10
N GLN A 118 -11.68 6.20 13.24
CA GLN A 118 -11.45 6.41 11.81
C GLN A 118 -10.58 7.65 11.55
N LYS A 119 -10.80 8.74 12.28
CA LYS A 119 -9.99 9.97 12.17
C LYS A 119 -8.52 9.70 12.52
N LEU A 120 -8.25 8.91 13.55
CA LEU A 120 -6.88 8.51 13.93
C LEU A 120 -6.22 7.70 12.80
N ILE A 121 -6.91 6.69 12.26
CA ILE A 121 -6.39 5.88 11.16
C ILE A 121 -6.15 6.72 9.90
N ILE A 122 -7.09 7.60 9.54
CA ILE A 122 -6.96 8.48 8.37
C ILE A 122 -5.74 9.39 8.54
N ASN A 123 -5.56 9.97 9.73
CA ASN A 123 -4.40 10.83 10.00
C ASN A 123 -3.08 10.06 9.95
N ALA A 124 -3.05 8.84 10.48
CA ALA A 124 -1.86 8.00 10.42
C ALA A 124 -1.50 7.58 8.99
N LYS A 125 -2.49 7.46 8.08
CA LYS A 125 -2.27 7.15 6.67
C LYS A 125 -1.80 8.34 5.82
N LYS A 126 -1.80 9.56 6.33
CA LYS A 126 -1.21 10.69 5.60
C LYS A 126 0.27 10.44 5.39
N ILE A 127 0.78 10.84 4.22
CA ILE A 127 2.20 10.69 3.88
C ILE A 127 3.05 11.32 4.99
N GLY A 128 3.81 10.47 5.69
CA GLY A 128 4.74 10.88 6.73
C GLY A 128 6.16 10.94 6.19
N GLU A 129 6.80 9.79 6.11
CA GLU A 129 8.17 9.69 5.63
C GLU A 129 8.22 9.75 4.10
N ARG A 130 9.00 10.73 3.58
CA ARG A 130 9.21 10.90 2.13
C ARG A 130 10.36 10.04 1.62
N LYS A 131 11.12 9.43 2.52
CA LYS A 131 12.21 8.51 2.24
C LYS A 131 11.68 7.09 2.27
N LYS A 132 12.14 6.23 1.40
CA LYS A 132 11.92 4.78 1.47
C LYS A 132 12.58 4.24 2.73
N LEU A 133 11.82 3.56 3.57
CA LEU A 133 12.32 2.94 4.80
C LEU A 133 12.37 1.41 4.66
N PHE A 134 11.60 0.84 3.73
CA PHE A 134 11.57 -0.59 3.46
C PHE A 134 12.68 -1.01 2.50
N ASN A 135 13.20 -2.21 2.70
CA ASN A 135 13.97 -2.93 1.70
C ASN A 135 12.99 -3.56 0.69
N ASN A 136 13.53 -4.16 -0.37
CA ASN A 136 12.68 -4.80 -1.38
C ASN A 136 12.03 -6.11 -0.85
N GLU A 137 12.23 -6.47 0.40
CA GLU A 137 11.67 -7.66 1.02
C GLU A 137 10.59 -7.30 2.03
N PHE A 138 9.47 -8.00 1.91
CA PHE A 138 8.44 -8.08 2.92
C PHE A 138 8.32 -9.53 3.38
N ILE A 139 8.17 -9.74 4.69
CA ILE A 139 7.93 -11.05 5.30
C ILE A 139 6.51 -11.10 5.87
N LEU A 140 5.98 -12.30 6.07
CA LEU A 140 4.74 -12.47 6.83
C LEU A 140 4.95 -11.98 8.28
N PRO A 141 4.07 -11.11 8.81
CA PRO A 141 4.20 -10.59 10.17
C PRO A 141 3.92 -11.63 11.25
N VAL A 142 3.29 -12.72 10.90
CA VAL A 142 3.05 -13.87 11.77
C VAL A 142 2.96 -15.14 10.95
N ASN A 143 3.54 -16.23 11.41
CA ASN A 143 3.40 -17.54 10.76
C ASN A 143 2.08 -18.19 11.20
N GLY A 144 1.16 -18.42 10.27
CA GLY A 144 -0.16 -18.96 10.57
C GLY A 144 -0.98 -19.27 9.33
N ARG A 145 -2.18 -19.84 9.52
CA ARG A 145 -3.09 -20.17 8.43
C ARG A 145 -3.86 -18.93 7.98
N LEU A 146 -3.86 -18.65 6.68
CA LEU A 146 -4.72 -17.60 6.10
C LEU A 146 -6.20 -17.98 6.24
N THR A 147 -6.98 -17.09 6.83
CA THR A 147 -8.42 -17.26 7.09
C THR A 147 -9.28 -16.17 6.47
N GLY A 148 -8.69 -15.04 6.09
CA GLY A 148 -9.35 -13.96 5.37
C GLY A 148 -8.42 -13.45 4.26
N PHE A 149 -8.99 -13.19 3.07
CA PHE A 149 -8.23 -12.82 1.88
C PHE A 149 -8.56 -11.39 1.45
N PHE A 150 -7.54 -10.67 0.95
CA PHE A 150 -7.74 -9.35 0.39
C PHE A 150 -8.82 -9.36 -0.70
N GLY A 151 -9.65 -8.33 -0.71
CA GLY A 151 -10.68 -8.11 -1.72
C GLY A 151 -11.95 -8.93 -1.54
N SER A 152 -11.98 -9.96 -0.67
CA SER A 152 -13.19 -10.74 -0.40
C SER A 152 -14.34 -9.86 0.04
N GLN A 153 -15.54 -10.09 -0.55
CA GLN A 153 -16.75 -9.40 -0.13
C GLN A 153 -17.23 -9.97 1.20
N ARG A 154 -17.32 -9.15 2.24
CA ARG A 154 -17.75 -9.58 3.57
C ARG A 154 -19.26 -9.44 3.77
N ILE A 155 -19.89 -10.51 4.26
CA ILE A 155 -21.27 -10.54 4.76
C ILE A 155 -21.18 -10.94 6.23
N LEU A 156 -21.41 -9.97 7.13
CA LEU A 156 -21.31 -10.15 8.58
C LEU A 156 -22.71 -10.31 9.18
N ASN A 157 -23.00 -11.43 9.84
CA ASN A 157 -24.33 -11.74 10.36
C ASN A 157 -25.44 -11.44 9.33
N LYS A 158 -25.28 -11.93 8.09
CA LYS A 158 -26.18 -11.70 6.94
C LYS A 158 -26.21 -10.24 6.40
N LYS A 159 -25.44 -9.29 6.95
CA LYS A 159 -25.38 -7.90 6.49
C LYS A 159 -24.17 -7.69 5.57
N PRO A 160 -24.34 -7.22 4.33
CA PRO A 160 -23.22 -6.84 3.45
C PRO A 160 -22.40 -5.71 4.08
N LYS A 161 -21.08 -5.83 4.03
CA LYS A 161 -20.11 -4.83 4.52
C LYS A 161 -19.09 -4.51 3.42
N ARG A 162 -18.19 -3.58 3.70
CA ARG A 162 -17.08 -3.27 2.78
C ARG A 162 -16.22 -4.53 2.55
N PRO A 163 -15.59 -4.66 1.37
CA PRO A 163 -14.62 -5.71 1.13
C PRO A 163 -13.53 -5.75 2.20
N HIS A 164 -12.89 -6.89 2.32
CA HIS A 164 -11.76 -7.09 3.21
C HIS A 164 -10.50 -6.42 2.62
N TYR A 165 -9.96 -5.41 3.29
CA TYR A 165 -8.79 -4.67 2.85
C TYR A 165 -7.53 -5.07 3.63
N GLY A 166 -7.19 -6.35 3.54
CA GLY A 166 -6.03 -6.97 4.15
C GLY A 166 -6.15 -8.48 4.10
N ILE A 167 -5.31 -9.16 4.86
CA ILE A 167 -5.39 -10.60 5.10
C ILE A 167 -5.59 -10.85 6.60
N ASP A 168 -6.28 -11.96 6.92
CA ASP A 168 -6.40 -12.42 8.29
C ASP A 168 -5.59 -13.71 8.45
N ILE A 169 -4.68 -13.74 9.42
CA ILE A 169 -3.76 -14.84 9.70
C ILE A 169 -4.10 -15.41 11.08
N ALA A 170 -4.75 -16.59 11.11
CA ALA A 170 -5.09 -17.26 12.34
C ALA A 170 -3.85 -17.81 13.03
N GLN A 171 -3.72 -17.50 14.32
CA GLN A 171 -2.68 -18.00 15.20
C GLN A 171 -3.18 -17.92 16.64
N LYS A 172 -2.57 -18.70 17.55
CA LYS A 172 -2.91 -18.67 18.98
C LYS A 172 -2.70 -17.28 19.58
N LYS A 173 -3.54 -16.90 20.52
CA LYS A 173 -3.38 -15.68 21.32
C LYS A 173 -1.97 -15.66 21.96
N GLY A 174 -1.31 -14.51 21.94
CA GLY A 174 0.05 -14.33 22.47
C GLY A 174 1.18 -14.66 21.48
N ALA A 175 0.88 -15.22 20.29
CA ALA A 175 1.92 -15.44 19.27
C ALA A 175 2.54 -14.11 18.83
N PRO A 176 3.89 -14.04 18.63
CA PRO A 176 4.56 -12.80 18.28
C PRO A 176 4.15 -12.30 16.89
N ILE A 177 3.94 -11.00 16.80
CA ILE A 177 3.76 -10.25 15.54
C ILE A 177 5.02 -9.46 15.28
N VAL A 178 5.62 -9.63 14.11
CA VAL A 178 6.84 -8.93 13.72
C VAL A 178 6.58 -7.90 12.62
N ALA A 179 7.45 -6.91 12.49
CA ALA A 179 7.42 -5.95 11.40
C ALA A 179 7.69 -6.66 10.06
N PRO A 180 6.78 -6.58 9.08
CA PRO A 180 6.96 -7.26 7.79
C PRO A 180 8.06 -6.64 6.95
N SER A 181 8.41 -5.38 7.21
CA SER A 181 9.55 -4.65 6.68
C SER A 181 9.86 -3.49 7.61
N SER A 182 11.03 -2.85 7.44
CA SER A 182 11.41 -1.72 8.27
C SER A 182 10.44 -0.54 8.10
N GLY A 183 10.25 0.23 9.17
CA GLY A 183 9.33 1.35 9.17
C GLY A 183 9.33 2.15 10.47
N LYS A 184 8.52 3.18 10.50
CA LYS A 184 8.31 4.04 11.68
C LYS A 184 6.88 3.89 12.20
N VAL A 185 6.72 3.66 13.49
CA VAL A 185 5.41 3.56 14.14
C VAL A 185 4.69 4.90 14.07
N LYS A 186 3.57 4.95 13.35
CA LYS A 186 2.73 6.16 13.15
C LYS A 186 1.56 6.23 14.09
N LEU A 187 1.07 5.08 14.54
CA LEU A 187 -0.05 4.99 15.46
C LEU A 187 0.10 3.75 16.34
N VAL A 188 -0.01 3.97 17.64
CA VAL A 188 -0.34 2.96 18.64
C VAL A 188 -1.68 3.37 19.24
N ALA A 189 -2.70 2.53 19.07
CA ALA A 189 -4.03 2.76 19.63
C ALA A 189 -4.57 1.50 20.28
N LYS A 190 -5.23 1.66 21.42
CA LYS A 190 -5.87 0.57 22.16
C LYS A 190 -7.38 0.68 22.07
N GLU A 191 -8.07 -0.46 22.13
CA GLU A 191 -9.53 -0.56 22.25
C GLU A 191 -10.31 0.18 21.16
N MET A 192 -9.77 0.25 19.92
CA MET A 192 -10.54 0.77 18.80
C MET A 192 -11.76 -0.11 18.54
N PHE A 193 -12.88 0.48 18.16
CA PHE A 193 -14.15 -0.21 18.08
C PHE A 193 -14.13 -1.44 17.16
N PHE A 194 -13.54 -1.29 15.96
CA PHE A 194 -13.45 -2.39 15.00
C PHE A 194 -12.10 -3.11 15.03
N THR A 195 -11.03 -2.39 15.09
CA THR A 195 -9.66 -2.94 14.93
C THR A 195 -9.02 -3.33 16.27
N GLY A 196 -9.65 -2.98 17.41
CA GLY A 196 -9.12 -3.29 18.73
C GLY A 196 -7.76 -2.62 18.97
N ASN A 197 -6.83 -3.35 19.55
CA ASN A 197 -5.46 -2.88 19.70
C ASN A 197 -4.78 -2.87 18.33
N THR A 198 -4.26 -1.72 17.95
CA THR A 198 -3.86 -1.40 16.58
C THR A 198 -2.51 -0.73 16.55
N VAL A 199 -1.63 -1.20 15.66
CA VAL A 199 -0.37 -0.54 15.29
C VAL A 199 -0.42 -0.18 13.81
N ILE A 200 0.09 1.00 13.46
CA ILE A 200 0.32 1.40 12.07
C ILE A 200 1.79 1.73 11.88
N LEU A 201 2.43 1.07 10.90
CA LEU A 201 3.78 1.35 10.44
C LEU A 201 3.76 2.14 9.14
N ASP A 202 4.61 3.16 9.05
CA ASP A 202 4.94 3.89 7.83
C ASP A 202 6.26 3.34 7.28
N HIS A 203 6.21 2.71 6.11
CA HIS A 203 7.38 2.18 5.42
C HIS A 203 8.04 3.21 4.50
N GLY A 204 7.53 4.45 4.49
CA GLY A 204 7.95 5.51 3.58
C GLY A 204 7.26 5.46 2.22
N LEU A 205 7.47 6.50 1.41
CA LEU A 205 6.85 6.69 0.09
C LEU A 205 5.31 6.62 0.09
N GLY A 206 4.66 6.68 1.26
CA GLY A 206 3.21 6.55 1.44
C GLY A 206 2.72 5.11 1.60
N LEU A 207 3.63 4.13 1.68
CA LEU A 207 3.29 2.73 1.94
C LEU A 207 3.17 2.47 3.44
N ILE A 208 2.04 1.91 3.87
CA ILE A 208 1.64 1.78 5.27
C ILE A 208 1.12 0.38 5.56
N SER A 209 1.55 -0.22 6.67
CA SER A 209 0.96 -1.45 7.23
C SER A 209 0.11 -1.15 8.46
N ILE A 210 -1.04 -1.84 8.57
CA ILE A 210 -1.96 -1.79 9.71
C ILE A 210 -2.04 -3.18 10.32
N PHE A 211 -1.76 -3.29 11.62
CA PHE A 211 -1.87 -4.50 12.42
C PHE A 211 -3.02 -4.32 13.40
N ALA A 212 -4.02 -5.19 13.33
CA ALA A 212 -5.21 -5.08 14.17
C ALA A 212 -5.49 -6.37 14.95
N HIS A 213 -6.42 -6.27 15.91
CA HIS A 213 -6.86 -7.32 16.81
C HIS A 213 -5.74 -7.82 17.76
N MET A 214 -4.68 -7.02 17.96
CA MET A 214 -3.55 -7.38 18.82
C MET A 214 -3.99 -7.59 20.28
N ASP A 215 -3.25 -8.43 21.00
CA ASP A 215 -3.37 -8.58 22.44
C ASP A 215 -2.50 -7.55 23.16
N GLU A 216 -1.22 -7.63 22.95
CA GLU A 216 -0.24 -6.70 23.49
C GLU A 216 0.44 -5.88 22.37
N ILE A 217 0.83 -4.64 22.70
CA ILE A 217 1.61 -3.77 21.85
C ILE A 217 2.91 -3.46 22.59
N LEU A 218 4.05 -3.77 21.96
CA LEU A 218 5.39 -3.62 22.53
C LEU A 218 6.17 -2.44 21.96
N VAL A 219 5.57 -1.68 21.06
CA VAL A 219 6.19 -0.52 20.41
C VAL A 219 5.47 0.78 20.77
N GLN A 220 6.10 1.91 20.53
CA GLN A 220 5.54 3.23 20.82
C GLN A 220 5.53 4.14 19.58
N ASN A 221 4.68 5.17 19.60
CA ASN A 221 4.59 6.16 18.52
C ASN A 221 5.96 6.81 18.27
N GLY A 222 6.33 6.90 16.99
CA GLY A 222 7.59 7.49 16.55
C GLY A 222 8.78 6.54 16.56
N GLN A 223 8.66 5.34 17.16
CA GLN A 223 9.72 4.34 17.16
C GLN A 223 10.02 3.87 15.72
N PHE A 224 11.31 3.77 15.37
CA PHE A 224 11.74 3.04 14.17
C PHE A 224 11.88 1.57 14.53
N VAL A 225 11.39 0.70 13.64
CA VAL A 225 11.50 -0.75 13.77
C VAL A 225 12.14 -1.34 12.53
N SER A 226 12.99 -2.34 12.72
CA SER A 226 13.60 -3.10 11.63
C SER A 226 12.69 -4.26 11.20
N ILE A 227 12.89 -4.77 9.98
CA ILE A 227 12.24 -6.00 9.53
C ILE A 227 12.48 -7.13 10.54
N GLY A 228 11.43 -7.89 10.88
CA GLY A 228 11.49 -8.98 11.87
C GLY A 228 11.44 -8.54 13.34
N GLU A 229 11.51 -7.25 13.64
CA GLU A 229 11.38 -6.74 15.01
C GLU A 229 9.96 -6.94 15.56
N THR A 230 9.84 -7.38 16.81
CA THR A 230 8.55 -7.68 17.43
C THR A 230 7.74 -6.39 17.70
N LEU A 231 6.52 -6.34 17.20
CA LEU A 231 5.58 -5.24 17.39
C LEU A 231 4.63 -5.47 18.58
N GLY A 232 4.38 -6.73 18.91
CA GLY A 232 3.42 -7.16 19.92
C GLY A 232 2.98 -8.59 19.70
N SER A 233 1.75 -8.93 20.08
CA SER A 233 1.23 -10.29 20.01
C SER A 233 -0.18 -10.38 19.44
N VAL A 234 -0.49 -11.55 18.86
CA VAL A 234 -1.80 -11.89 18.31
C VAL A 234 -2.86 -11.91 19.42
N GLY A 235 -3.98 -11.29 19.17
CA GLY A 235 -5.12 -11.23 20.08
C GLY A 235 -6.45 -11.50 19.38
N MET A 236 -7.51 -11.00 20.02
CA MET A 236 -8.90 -11.10 19.55
C MET A 236 -9.66 -9.82 19.90
N THR A 237 -8.97 -8.68 20.00
CA THR A 237 -9.58 -7.41 20.39
C THR A 237 -10.40 -6.79 19.25
N GLY A 238 -11.34 -5.91 19.57
CA GLY A 238 -12.17 -5.24 18.57
C GLY A 238 -13.29 -6.13 18.01
N ARG A 239 -13.40 -6.24 16.67
CA ARG A 239 -14.40 -7.06 15.96
C ARG A 239 -13.76 -8.33 15.40
N ALA A 240 -13.56 -9.31 16.22
CA ALA A 240 -12.99 -10.59 15.87
C ALA A 240 -13.86 -11.75 16.38
N THR A 241 -13.85 -12.89 15.71
CA THR A 241 -14.56 -14.12 16.10
C THR A 241 -13.63 -15.18 16.70
N GLY A 242 -12.34 -15.00 16.59
CA GLY A 242 -11.30 -15.87 17.12
C GLY A 242 -9.94 -15.19 17.04
N PRO A 243 -8.91 -15.75 17.70
CA PRO A 243 -7.58 -15.17 17.68
C PRO A 243 -6.96 -15.17 16.29
N HIS A 244 -6.58 -13.98 15.78
CA HIS A 244 -5.91 -13.79 14.51
C HIS A 244 -5.25 -12.42 14.45
N LEU A 245 -4.28 -12.26 13.55
CA LEU A 245 -3.79 -10.97 13.10
C LEU A 245 -4.56 -10.55 11.85
N HIS A 246 -5.12 -9.34 11.84
CA HIS A 246 -5.46 -8.66 10.60
C HIS A 246 -4.26 -7.81 10.16
N TRP A 247 -3.72 -8.08 8.96
CA TRP A 247 -2.68 -7.27 8.33
C TRP A 247 -3.22 -6.61 7.07
N GLY A 248 -3.39 -5.29 7.11
CA GLY A 248 -3.78 -4.46 5.97
C GLY A 248 -2.62 -3.62 5.47
N VAL A 249 -2.48 -3.47 4.15
CA VAL A 249 -1.50 -2.58 3.54
C VAL A 249 -2.20 -1.55 2.67
N TYR A 250 -1.66 -0.33 2.67
CA TYR A 250 -2.21 0.78 1.89
C TYR A 250 -1.07 1.58 1.26
N LEU A 251 -1.28 1.99 0.02
CA LEU A 251 -0.53 3.11 -0.55
C LEU A 251 -1.42 4.35 -0.46
N GLU A 252 -1.07 5.28 0.43
CA GLU A 252 -1.92 6.42 0.80
C GLU A 252 -3.32 5.92 1.24
N ASN A 253 -4.36 6.15 0.41
CA ASN A 253 -5.73 5.69 0.67
C ASN A 253 -6.14 4.46 -0.13
N THR A 254 -5.29 3.95 -1.02
CA THR A 254 -5.56 2.78 -1.84
C THR A 254 -5.15 1.52 -1.09
N PRO A 255 -6.11 0.65 -0.70
CA PRO A 255 -5.79 -0.64 -0.11
C PRO A 255 -5.15 -1.55 -1.16
N VAL A 256 -4.11 -2.27 -0.76
CA VAL A 256 -3.39 -3.23 -1.59
C VAL A 256 -3.36 -4.60 -0.93
N ASP A 257 -3.18 -5.63 -1.73
CA ASP A 257 -3.06 -7.00 -1.26
C ASP A 257 -1.69 -7.19 -0.59
N PRO A 258 -1.62 -7.46 0.73
CA PRO A 258 -0.35 -7.69 1.40
C PRO A 258 0.47 -8.81 0.77
N MET A 259 -0.21 -9.83 0.19
CA MET A 259 0.46 -10.95 -0.47
C MET A 259 1.24 -10.52 -1.73
N SER A 260 0.83 -9.42 -2.37
CA SER A 260 1.57 -8.89 -3.54
C SER A 260 2.95 -8.33 -3.18
N LEU A 261 3.18 -8.00 -1.91
CA LEU A 261 4.47 -7.51 -1.41
C LEU A 261 5.42 -8.67 -1.04
N LEU A 262 4.89 -9.87 -0.82
CA LEU A 262 5.68 -11.07 -0.47
C LEU A 262 6.21 -11.77 -1.72
N SER A 263 5.69 -11.44 -2.91
CA SER A 263 6.12 -12.06 -4.16
C SER A 263 7.50 -11.53 -4.56
N ARG A 264 8.36 -12.42 -5.12
CA ARG A 264 9.69 -12.07 -5.64
C ARG A 264 9.68 -11.05 -6.80
N SER A 265 8.51 -10.56 -7.20
CA SER A 265 8.30 -9.56 -8.26
C SER A 265 8.71 -8.12 -7.86
N PHE A 266 9.20 -7.91 -6.63
CA PHE A 266 9.82 -6.64 -6.22
C PHE A 266 11.35 -6.57 -6.49
N PHE A 267 11.93 -7.64 -7.09
CA PHE A 267 13.36 -7.74 -7.38
C PHE A 267 13.68 -7.69 -8.85
#